data_82cd335ee002b89c2a27505cfe2b11fa
#
_entry.id   82cd335ee002b89c2a27505cfe2b11fa
#
_cell.length_a   1.000
_cell.length_b   1.000
_cell.length_c   1.000
_cell.angle_alpha   90.00
_cell.angle_beta   90.00
_cell.angle_gamma   90.00
#
_symmetry.space_group_name_H-M   'P 1'
#
loop_
_entity.id
_entity.type
_entity.pdbx_description
1 polymer ?
#
loop_
_entity_poly.entity_id
_entity_poly.type
_entity_poly.pdbx_seq_one_letter_code
_entity_poly.pdbx_strand_id
1 'polypeptide(L)'
;MAKEVAALIKLQVKGGAANPSPPIGPALGAKGVNIMEFCKQFNARTQDKAGKVLPVVITVYADKSFDFIIKTPPAAVQIIDAAKIQGGSGVPHTKKVGSISWDQVKAIATDKMPDLNCFTLESAMSMIAGTARSMGVTVTGDKPF
;
A
#
# COMPACT_ATOMS: atom_id res chain seq x y z
N MET A 1 -1.98 -23.35 -20.65
CA MET A 1 -2.85 -23.79 -19.54
C MET A 1 -2.66 -22.90 -18.34
N ALA A 2 -3.74 -22.61 -17.64
CA ALA A 2 -3.65 -21.86 -16.40
C ALA A 2 -2.96 -22.72 -15.32
N LYS A 3 -1.99 -22.14 -14.62
CA LYS A 3 -1.33 -22.81 -13.50
C LYS A 3 -2.24 -22.80 -12.27
N GLU A 4 -2.20 -23.88 -11.52
CA GLU A 4 -2.95 -23.96 -10.28
C GLU A 4 -2.30 -23.07 -9.22
N VAL A 5 -3.11 -22.20 -8.60
CA VAL A 5 -2.66 -21.31 -7.53
C VAL A 5 -2.56 -22.10 -6.23
N ALA A 6 -1.37 -22.22 -5.67
CA ALA A 6 -1.14 -22.88 -4.39
C ALA A 6 -1.38 -21.94 -3.21
N ALA A 7 -0.97 -20.68 -3.33
CA ALA A 7 -1.10 -19.72 -2.23
C ALA A 7 -1.03 -18.27 -2.74
N LEU A 8 -1.58 -17.36 -1.95
CA LEU A 8 -1.41 -15.93 -2.12
C LEU A 8 -0.67 -15.37 -0.92
N ILE A 9 0.31 -14.50 -1.17
CA ILE A 9 1.08 -13.83 -0.13
C ILE A 9 0.92 -12.32 -0.33
N LYS A 10 0.57 -11.61 0.72
CA LYS A 10 0.43 -10.15 0.69
C LYS A 10 1.46 -9.54 1.62
N LEU A 11 2.29 -8.66 1.07
CA LEU A 11 3.39 -8.02 1.81
C LEU A 11 3.42 -6.53 1.51
N GLN A 12 4.03 -5.78 2.43
CA GLN A 12 4.39 -4.38 2.20
C GLN A 12 5.92 -4.29 2.20
N VAL A 13 6.50 -3.84 1.09
CA VAL A 13 7.94 -3.81 0.89
C VAL A 13 8.35 -2.43 0.40
N LYS A 14 9.47 -1.92 0.91
CA LYS A 14 10.04 -0.66 0.42
C LYS A 14 10.55 -0.83 -1.01
N GLY A 15 10.17 0.08 -1.89
CA GLY A 15 10.60 0.07 -3.28
C GLY A 15 12.12 0.14 -3.41
N GLY A 16 12.68 -0.71 -4.26
CA GLY A 16 14.12 -0.77 -4.50
C GLY A 16 14.96 -1.34 -3.35
N ALA A 17 14.34 -1.75 -2.24
CA ALA A 17 15.04 -2.20 -1.03
C ALA A 17 14.57 -3.57 -0.52
N ALA A 18 14.00 -4.40 -1.39
CA ALA A 18 13.61 -5.75 -1.02
C ALA A 18 14.85 -6.61 -0.74
N ASN A 19 14.82 -7.32 0.37
CA ASN A 19 15.91 -8.22 0.77
C ASN A 19 15.36 -9.46 1.48
N PRO A 20 16.15 -10.51 1.68
CA PRO A 20 15.68 -11.76 2.31
C PRO A 20 15.36 -11.67 3.80
N SER A 21 15.60 -10.53 4.44
CA SER A 21 15.29 -10.36 5.86
C SER A 21 13.77 -10.28 6.10
N PRO A 22 13.29 -10.47 7.35
CA PRO A 22 11.87 -10.31 7.64
C PRO A 22 11.34 -8.96 7.17
N PRO A 23 10.07 -8.87 6.67
CA PRO A 23 9.09 -9.95 6.62
C PRO A 23 9.11 -10.82 5.35
N ILE A 24 9.99 -10.53 4.38
CA ILE A 24 9.98 -11.19 3.07
C ILE A 24 10.45 -12.63 3.14
N GLY A 25 11.59 -12.86 3.80
CA GLY A 25 12.20 -14.19 3.91
C GLY A 25 11.26 -15.26 4.45
N PRO A 26 10.73 -15.10 5.67
CA PRO A 26 9.82 -16.07 6.26
C PRO A 26 8.55 -16.30 5.47
N ALA A 27 7.96 -15.25 4.90
CA ALA A 27 6.72 -15.33 4.15
C ALA A 27 6.88 -16.14 2.85
N LEU A 28 7.94 -15.89 2.10
CA LEU A 28 8.22 -16.58 0.85
C LEU A 28 8.83 -17.97 1.11
N GLY A 29 9.70 -18.09 2.10
CA GLY A 29 10.32 -19.36 2.46
C GLY A 29 9.33 -20.42 2.89
N ALA A 30 8.29 -20.03 3.62
CA ALA A 30 7.22 -20.94 4.04
C ALA A 30 6.45 -21.55 2.86
N LYS A 31 6.45 -20.89 1.71
CA LYS A 31 5.77 -21.34 0.49
C LYS A 31 6.73 -21.94 -0.54
N GLY A 32 8.02 -22.01 -0.24
CA GLY A 32 9.02 -22.59 -1.12
C GLY A 32 9.39 -21.73 -2.33
N VAL A 33 9.13 -20.43 -2.27
CA VAL A 33 9.44 -19.50 -3.35
C VAL A 33 10.90 -19.07 -3.29
N ASN A 34 11.53 -18.84 -4.45
CA ASN A 34 12.89 -18.32 -4.52
C ASN A 34 12.91 -16.84 -4.11
N ILE A 35 13.37 -16.59 -2.89
CA ILE A 35 13.39 -15.26 -2.26
C ILE A 35 14.30 -14.29 -3.02
N MET A 36 15.49 -14.75 -3.42
CA MET A 36 16.48 -13.91 -4.11
C MET A 36 15.97 -13.44 -5.46
N GLU A 37 15.33 -14.32 -6.20
CA GLU A 37 14.75 -13.98 -7.50
C GLU A 37 13.61 -12.96 -7.36
N PHE A 38 12.75 -13.14 -6.37
CA PHE A 38 11.69 -12.18 -6.08
C PHE A 38 12.28 -10.80 -5.74
N CYS A 39 13.25 -10.73 -4.85
CA CYS A 39 13.90 -9.48 -4.47
C CYS A 39 14.51 -8.78 -5.68
N LYS A 40 15.20 -9.51 -6.54
CA LYS A 40 15.83 -8.99 -7.75
C LYS A 40 14.79 -8.39 -8.69
N GLN A 41 13.72 -9.14 -9.00
CA GLN A 41 12.67 -8.68 -9.90
C GLN A 41 11.89 -7.49 -9.32
N PHE A 42 11.57 -7.54 -8.03
CA PHE A 42 10.88 -6.45 -7.34
C PHE A 42 11.71 -5.17 -7.37
N ASN A 43 12.99 -5.26 -7.00
CA ASN A 43 13.87 -4.10 -7.00
C ASN A 43 14.01 -3.51 -8.41
N ALA A 44 14.10 -4.34 -9.45
CA ALA A 44 14.16 -3.88 -10.84
C ALA A 44 12.90 -3.11 -11.25
N ARG A 45 11.72 -3.55 -10.80
CA ARG A 45 10.44 -2.92 -11.14
C ARG A 45 10.12 -1.68 -10.31
N THR A 46 10.78 -1.49 -9.17
CA THR A 46 10.46 -0.42 -8.23
C THR A 46 11.58 0.61 -8.06
N GLN A 47 12.55 0.63 -8.96
CA GLN A 47 13.67 1.59 -8.89
C GLN A 47 13.20 3.05 -8.93
N ASP A 48 12.18 3.34 -9.72
CA ASP A 48 11.57 4.66 -9.83
C ASP A 48 10.73 5.06 -8.59
N LYS A 49 10.40 4.09 -7.76
CA LYS A 49 9.60 4.27 -6.54
C LYS A 49 10.40 3.97 -5.28
N ALA A 50 11.72 4.09 -5.35
CA ALA A 50 12.61 3.82 -4.23
C ALA A 50 12.24 4.66 -2.99
N GLY A 51 12.26 4.03 -1.84
CA GLY A 51 11.94 4.67 -0.56
C GLY A 51 10.45 4.70 -0.19
N LYS A 52 9.55 4.38 -1.11
CA LYS A 52 8.11 4.28 -0.83
C LYS A 52 7.76 2.86 -0.44
N VAL A 53 6.87 2.72 0.55
CA VAL A 53 6.31 1.41 0.91
C VAL A 53 5.26 1.04 -0.12
N LEU A 54 5.44 -0.13 -0.73
CA LEU A 54 4.54 -0.62 -1.78
C LEU A 54 3.91 -1.94 -1.35
N PRO A 55 2.57 -2.06 -1.41
CA PRO A 55 1.91 -3.34 -1.21
C PRO A 55 2.18 -4.25 -2.40
N VAL A 56 2.48 -5.51 -2.13
CA VAL A 56 2.73 -6.52 -3.15
C VAL A 56 1.83 -7.71 -2.88
N VAL A 57 1.15 -8.19 -3.92
CA VAL A 57 0.40 -9.44 -3.88
C VAL A 57 1.16 -10.46 -4.72
N ILE A 58 1.64 -11.51 -4.08
CA ILE A 58 2.42 -12.57 -4.71
C ILE A 58 1.54 -13.79 -4.87
N THR A 59 1.40 -14.26 -6.10
CA THR A 59 0.68 -15.51 -6.40
C THR A 59 1.70 -16.63 -6.56
N VAL A 60 1.60 -17.65 -5.71
CA VAL A 60 2.47 -18.83 -5.76
C VAL A 60 1.70 -19.96 -6.40
N TYR A 61 2.30 -20.58 -7.42
CA TYR A 61 1.70 -21.70 -8.16
C TYR A 61 2.19 -23.04 -7.61
N ALA A 62 1.46 -24.10 -7.98
CA ALA A 62 1.77 -25.47 -7.53
C ALA A 62 3.16 -25.95 -7.93
N ASP A 63 3.72 -25.43 -9.02
CA ASP A 63 5.06 -25.75 -9.51
C ASP A 63 6.17 -24.91 -8.83
N LYS A 64 5.83 -24.14 -7.78
CA LYS A 64 6.70 -23.22 -7.04
C LYS A 64 7.15 -21.99 -7.85
N SER A 65 6.58 -21.77 -9.00
CA SER A 65 6.74 -20.49 -9.70
C SER A 65 5.86 -19.43 -9.03
N PHE A 66 6.15 -18.17 -9.30
CA PHE A 66 5.40 -17.07 -8.71
C PHE A 66 5.21 -15.93 -9.71
N ASP A 67 4.12 -15.20 -9.52
CA ASP A 67 3.90 -13.89 -10.13
C ASP A 67 3.58 -12.90 -9.04
N PHE A 68 3.84 -11.63 -9.27
CA PHE A 68 3.49 -10.60 -8.30
C PHE A 68 2.98 -9.34 -8.97
N ILE A 69 2.11 -8.65 -8.22
CA ILE A 69 1.51 -7.38 -8.63
C ILE A 69 1.90 -6.34 -7.58
N ILE A 70 2.45 -5.22 -8.04
CA ILE A 70 2.81 -4.09 -7.19
C ILE A 70 1.67 -3.09 -7.26
N LYS A 71 1.13 -2.73 -6.09
CA LYS A 71 0.05 -1.75 -5.97
C LYS A 71 0.62 -0.39 -5.61
N THR A 72 -0.22 0.64 -5.65
CA THR A 72 0.15 1.99 -5.20
C THR A 72 0.42 2.01 -3.70
N PRO A 73 1.20 3.00 -3.18
CA PRO A 73 1.47 3.08 -1.75
C PRO A 73 0.20 3.04 -0.91
N PRO A 74 0.23 2.43 0.31
CA PRO A 74 -0.95 2.38 1.16
C PRO A 74 -1.49 3.76 1.48
N ALA A 75 -2.82 3.91 1.50
CA ALA A 75 -3.46 5.20 1.81
C ALA A 75 -3.00 5.75 3.16
N ALA A 76 -2.85 4.89 4.16
CA ALA A 76 -2.37 5.29 5.48
C ALA A 76 -1.00 5.95 5.44
N VAL A 77 -0.06 5.40 4.68
CA VAL A 77 1.29 5.96 4.53
C VAL A 77 1.23 7.32 3.84
N GLN A 78 0.43 7.45 2.79
CA GLN A 78 0.27 8.72 2.07
C GLN A 78 -0.36 9.79 2.95
N ILE A 79 -1.33 9.43 3.80
CA ILE A 79 -1.97 10.35 4.74
C ILE A 79 -0.98 10.82 5.81
N ILE A 80 -0.16 9.92 6.35
CA ILE A 80 0.88 10.25 7.32
C ILE A 80 1.87 11.25 6.72
N ASP A 81 2.31 11.02 5.50
CA ASP A 81 3.24 11.92 4.80
C ASP A 81 2.60 13.30 4.54
N ALA A 82 1.34 13.33 4.11
CA ALA A 82 0.63 14.57 3.84
C ALA A 82 0.37 15.38 5.12
N ALA A 83 0.04 14.72 6.22
CA ALA A 83 -0.20 15.35 7.51
C ALA A 83 1.09 15.70 8.26
N LYS A 84 2.24 15.16 7.80
CA LYS A 84 3.56 15.36 8.42
C LYS A 84 3.60 14.88 9.87
N ILE A 85 3.00 13.72 10.13
CA ILE A 85 2.97 13.07 11.45
C ILE A 85 3.79 11.78 11.40
N GLN A 86 4.18 11.29 12.58
CA GLN A 86 4.98 10.06 12.67
C GLN A 86 4.13 8.80 12.58
N GLY A 87 2.87 8.89 12.91
CA GLY A 87 1.96 7.75 12.87
C GLY A 87 0.53 8.13 13.24
N GLY A 88 -0.39 7.21 13.03
CA GLY A 88 -1.79 7.39 13.37
C GLY A 88 -2.05 7.33 14.87
N SER A 89 -3.28 7.69 15.27
CA SER A 89 -3.72 7.62 16.65
C SER A 89 -4.09 6.20 17.06
N GLY A 90 -3.71 5.81 18.27
CA GLY A 90 -4.20 4.57 18.88
C GLY A 90 -5.66 4.66 19.34
N VAL A 91 -6.16 5.88 19.53
CA VAL A 91 -7.55 6.14 19.95
C VAL A 91 -8.16 7.22 19.06
N PRO A 92 -8.43 6.90 17.76
CA PRO A 92 -8.77 7.93 16.76
C PRO A 92 -10.10 8.64 17.01
N HIS A 93 -11.00 8.06 17.76
CA HIS A 93 -12.30 8.67 18.07
C HIS A 93 -12.21 9.77 19.13
N THR A 94 -11.19 9.73 19.99
CA THR A 94 -11.02 10.71 21.06
C THR A 94 -9.78 11.57 20.89
N LYS A 95 -8.71 11.03 20.29
CA LYS A 95 -7.44 11.73 20.14
C LYS A 95 -7.10 11.89 18.67
N LYS A 96 -7.10 13.14 18.17
CA LYS A 96 -6.69 13.48 16.84
C LYS A 96 -5.20 13.86 16.84
N VAL A 97 -4.46 13.41 15.82
CA VAL A 97 -3.01 13.59 15.76
C VAL A 97 -2.55 14.49 14.63
N GLY A 98 -3.43 14.85 13.71
CA GLY A 98 -3.10 15.73 12.60
C GLY A 98 -4.31 16.08 11.76
N SER A 99 -4.05 16.83 10.69
CA SER A 99 -5.09 17.21 9.74
C SER A 99 -4.52 17.29 8.33
N ILE A 100 -5.37 17.09 7.34
CA ILE A 100 -5.07 17.26 5.93
C ILE A 100 -6.19 18.07 5.27
N SER A 101 -5.90 18.71 4.16
CA SER A 101 -6.90 19.45 3.38
C SER A 101 -7.56 18.56 2.34
N TRP A 102 -8.71 19.00 1.80
CA TRP A 102 -9.36 18.29 0.69
C TRP A 102 -8.49 18.23 -0.57
N ASP A 103 -7.62 19.23 -0.79
CA ASP A 103 -6.67 19.20 -1.91
C ASP A 103 -5.66 18.06 -1.75
N GLN A 104 -5.17 17.82 -0.54
CA GLN A 104 -4.29 16.69 -0.24
C GLN A 104 -5.02 15.36 -0.40
N VAL A 105 -6.28 15.28 0.04
CA VAL A 105 -7.14 14.09 -0.15
C VAL A 105 -7.30 13.81 -1.65
N LYS A 106 -7.53 14.84 -2.45
CA LYS A 106 -7.66 14.72 -3.90
C LYS A 106 -6.38 14.17 -4.55
N ALA A 107 -5.22 14.68 -4.14
CA ALA A 107 -3.94 14.21 -4.66
C ALA A 107 -3.71 12.73 -4.34
N ILE A 108 -3.98 12.30 -3.11
CA ILE A 108 -3.87 10.91 -2.68
C ILE A 108 -4.85 10.02 -3.46
N ALA A 109 -6.10 10.48 -3.60
CA ALA A 109 -7.13 9.74 -4.33
C ALA A 109 -6.76 9.55 -5.81
N THR A 110 -6.20 10.59 -6.45
CA THR A 110 -5.76 10.52 -7.85
C THR A 110 -4.65 9.49 -8.03
N ASP A 111 -3.66 9.48 -7.15
CA ASP A 111 -2.57 8.51 -7.19
C ASP A 111 -3.06 7.09 -7.00
N LYS A 112 -4.08 6.91 -6.18
CA LYS A 112 -4.56 5.59 -5.79
C LYS A 112 -5.73 5.07 -6.65
N MET A 113 -6.25 5.88 -7.58
CA MET A 113 -7.38 5.49 -8.43
C MET A 113 -7.26 4.10 -9.07
N PRO A 114 -6.07 3.69 -9.59
CA PRO A 114 -5.94 2.36 -10.19
C PRO A 114 -6.24 1.20 -9.26
N ASP A 115 -6.05 1.38 -7.95
CA ASP A 115 -6.24 0.33 -6.94
C ASP A 115 -7.59 0.43 -6.22
N LEU A 116 -8.31 1.53 -6.40
CA LEU A 116 -9.58 1.75 -5.69
C LEU A 116 -10.75 1.14 -6.44
N ASN A 117 -11.72 0.64 -5.69
CA ASN A 117 -12.96 0.07 -6.22
C ASN A 117 -14.05 1.15 -6.33
N CYS A 118 -13.74 2.23 -7.02
CA CYS A 118 -14.66 3.34 -7.24
C CYS A 118 -14.58 3.80 -8.70
N PHE A 119 -15.63 4.46 -9.17
CA PHE A 119 -15.72 4.91 -10.56
C PHE A 119 -15.42 6.40 -10.71
N THR A 120 -15.55 7.18 -9.64
CA THR A 120 -15.36 8.64 -9.68
C THR A 120 -14.28 9.09 -8.69
N LEU A 121 -13.64 10.22 -8.99
CA LEU A 121 -12.65 10.81 -8.10
C LEU A 121 -13.28 11.23 -6.76
N GLU A 122 -14.52 11.71 -6.77
CA GLU A 122 -15.24 12.11 -5.56
C GLU A 122 -15.45 10.92 -4.62
N SER A 123 -15.82 9.75 -5.16
CA SER A 123 -15.92 8.52 -4.37
C SER A 123 -14.58 8.12 -3.79
N ALA A 124 -13.50 8.24 -4.58
CA ALA A 124 -12.14 7.97 -4.11
C ALA A 124 -11.76 8.92 -2.96
N MET A 125 -12.08 10.20 -3.07
CA MET A 125 -11.82 11.19 -2.02
C MET A 125 -12.57 10.84 -0.74
N SER A 126 -13.82 10.38 -0.84
CA SER A 126 -14.59 9.93 0.31
C SER A 126 -13.95 8.72 1.00
N MET A 127 -13.43 7.78 0.23
CA MET A 127 -12.72 6.61 0.77
C MET A 127 -11.46 7.03 1.52
N ILE A 128 -10.67 7.93 0.94
CA ILE A 128 -9.43 8.42 1.58
C ILE A 128 -9.75 9.22 2.85
N ALA A 129 -10.77 10.06 2.81
CA ALA A 129 -11.22 10.82 3.99
C ALA A 129 -11.67 9.90 5.12
N GLY A 130 -12.37 8.82 4.81
CA GLY A 130 -12.75 7.80 5.79
C GLY A 130 -11.54 7.09 6.41
N THR A 131 -10.54 6.78 5.61
CA THR A 131 -9.28 6.21 6.10
C THR A 131 -8.56 7.18 7.03
N ALA A 132 -8.47 8.46 6.67
CA ALA A 132 -7.88 9.50 7.51
C ALA A 132 -8.61 9.62 8.86
N ARG A 133 -9.92 9.59 8.84
CA ARG A 133 -10.74 9.62 10.05
C ARG A 133 -10.42 8.43 10.97
N SER A 134 -10.25 7.24 10.40
CA SER A 134 -9.92 6.04 11.17
C SER A 134 -8.52 6.09 11.78
N MET A 135 -7.66 6.97 11.29
CA MET A 135 -6.30 7.17 11.79
C MET A 135 -6.19 8.30 12.82
N GLY A 136 -7.27 9.01 13.10
CA GLY A 136 -7.23 10.21 13.94
C GLY A 136 -6.73 11.44 13.21
N VAL A 137 -6.81 11.47 11.89
CA VAL A 137 -6.48 12.63 11.04
C VAL A 137 -7.77 13.26 10.56
N THR A 138 -7.92 14.57 10.82
CA THR A 138 -9.10 15.31 10.37
C THR A 138 -8.89 15.89 8.98
N VAL A 139 -9.95 15.97 8.19
CA VAL A 139 -9.93 16.62 6.88
C VAL A 139 -10.49 18.03 7.05
N THR A 140 -9.67 19.04 6.76
CA THR A 140 -10.05 20.46 6.94
C THR A 140 -10.67 21.04 5.69
N GLY A 141 -11.60 21.98 5.88
CA GLY A 141 -12.29 22.65 4.79
C GLY A 141 -13.63 22.01 4.45
N ASP A 142 -14.38 22.67 3.59
CA ASP A 142 -15.67 22.18 3.14
C ASP A 142 -15.51 21.08 2.09
N LYS A 143 -16.36 20.08 2.17
CA LYS A 143 -16.39 18.99 1.21
C LYS A 143 -16.72 19.54 -0.18
N PRO A 144 -15.85 19.34 -1.20
CA PRO A 144 -16.02 19.98 -2.51
C PRO A 144 -17.09 19.34 -3.42
N PHE A 145 -17.84 18.36 -2.88
CA PHE A 145 -18.84 17.62 -3.67
C PHE A 145 -20.02 17.15 -2.84
#